data_a14f401e1eb5a5762faa40984e66e87d
#
_entry.id   a14f401e1eb5a5762faa40984e66e87d
#
_cell.length_a   1.000
_cell.length_b   1.000
_cell.length_c   1.000
_cell.angle_alpha   90.00
_cell.angle_beta   90.00
_cell.angle_gamma   90.00
#
_symmetry.space_group_name_H-M   'P 1'
#
loop_
_entity.id
_entity.type
_entity.pdbx_description
1 polymer ?
#
loop_
_entity_poly.entity_id
_entity_poly.type
_entity_poly.pdbx_seq_one_letter_code
_entity_poly.pdbx_strand_id
1 'polypeptide(L)'
;MIELETRYAPAERASREEVLRSFSAIGRQACRALADCLPHPVLVLNRCRQLVFGNLALCSLLGHDDLDPALGRRPGELLGCIYAEAGPSGCGTSEFCRECGAVQAIL
;
A
#
# COMPACT_ATOMS: atom_id res chain seq x y z
N MET A 1 6.18 -6.66 -21.81
CA MET A 1 5.67 -5.62 -20.90
C MET A 1 6.51 -4.36 -21.04
N ILE A 2 5.86 -3.22 -21.23
CA ILE A 2 6.56 -1.94 -21.31
C ILE A 2 6.77 -1.43 -19.88
N GLU A 3 8.03 -1.20 -19.54
CA GLU A 3 8.39 -0.65 -18.24
C GLU A 3 8.19 0.87 -18.27
N LEU A 4 7.43 1.40 -17.32
CA LEU A 4 7.22 2.83 -17.21
C LEU A 4 8.45 3.52 -16.61
N GLU A 5 8.86 4.63 -17.23
CA GLU A 5 9.92 5.46 -16.68
C GLU A 5 9.42 6.20 -15.46
N THR A 6 10.09 6.02 -14.32
CA THR A 6 9.72 6.69 -13.08
C THR A 6 10.84 7.60 -12.61
N ARG A 7 10.50 8.52 -11.70
CA ARG A 7 11.42 9.51 -11.15
C ARG A 7 12.07 9.06 -9.85
N TYR A 8 11.60 7.98 -9.24
CA TYR A 8 12.17 7.45 -8.00
C TYR A 8 11.93 5.94 -7.86
N ALA A 9 10.80 5.53 -7.27
CA ALA A 9 10.53 4.11 -7.03
C ALA A 9 9.97 3.42 -8.27
N PRO A 10 10.16 2.09 -8.43
CA PRO A 10 9.67 1.36 -9.59
C PRO A 10 8.15 1.44 -9.75
N ALA A 11 7.70 1.42 -11.00
CA ALA A 11 6.28 1.47 -11.36
C ALA A 11 5.58 0.11 -11.21
N GLU A 12 6.34 -0.98 -11.20
CA GLU A 12 5.81 -2.33 -11.19
C GLU A 12 4.72 -2.54 -10.13
N ARG A 13 3.63 -3.18 -10.53
CA ARG A 13 2.55 -3.58 -9.63
C ARG A 13 2.27 -5.07 -9.77
N ALA A 14 1.96 -5.72 -8.66
CA ALA A 14 1.47 -7.08 -8.67
C ALA A 14 0.03 -7.12 -9.20
N SER A 15 -0.36 -8.23 -9.78
CA SER A 15 -1.73 -8.42 -10.27
C SER A 15 -2.72 -8.46 -9.11
N ARG A 16 -4.00 -8.23 -9.42
CA ARG A 16 -5.08 -8.34 -8.43
C ARG A 16 -5.09 -9.71 -7.76
N GLU A 17 -4.84 -10.78 -8.52
CA GLU A 17 -4.81 -12.14 -8.00
C GLU A 17 -3.67 -12.32 -6.99
N GLU A 18 -2.49 -11.79 -7.29
CA GLU A 18 -1.34 -11.87 -6.37
C GLU A 18 -1.62 -11.12 -5.08
N VAL A 19 -2.22 -9.94 -5.18
CA VAL A 19 -2.60 -9.13 -4.00
C VAL A 19 -3.59 -9.88 -3.13
N LEU A 20 -4.64 -10.45 -3.72
CA LEU A 20 -5.65 -11.21 -2.98
C LEU A 20 -5.08 -12.48 -2.37
N ARG A 21 -4.13 -13.13 -3.03
CA ARG A 21 -3.46 -14.31 -2.51
C ARG A 21 -2.63 -13.95 -1.27
N SER A 22 -1.91 -12.83 -1.32
CA SER A 22 -1.15 -12.34 -0.18
C SER A 22 -2.06 -12.00 0.99
N PHE A 23 -3.18 -11.34 0.72
CA PHE A 23 -4.17 -11.00 1.74
C PHE A 23 -4.71 -12.26 2.42
N SER A 24 -5.07 -13.28 1.64
CA SER A 24 -5.57 -14.54 2.18
C SER A 24 -4.54 -15.26 3.06
N ALA A 25 -3.28 -15.26 2.64
CA ALA A 25 -2.20 -15.88 3.40
C ALA A 25 -2.02 -15.20 4.77
N ILE A 26 -2.04 -13.87 4.81
CA ILE A 26 -1.91 -13.11 6.06
C ILE A 26 -3.14 -13.32 6.94
N GLY A 27 -4.33 -13.35 6.36
CA GLY A 27 -5.58 -13.51 7.08
C GLY A 27 -5.72 -14.83 7.82
N ARG A 28 -4.92 -15.84 7.47
CA ARG A 28 -4.92 -17.14 8.13
C ARG A 28 -3.97 -17.22 9.31
N GLN A 29 -3.19 -16.20 9.55
CA GLN A 29 -2.16 -16.19 10.58
C GLN A 29 -2.66 -15.46 11.83
N ALA A 30 -2.12 -15.87 12.99
CA ALA A 30 -2.44 -15.22 14.26
C ALA A 30 -2.05 -13.74 14.28
N CYS A 31 -1.12 -13.32 13.42
CA CYS A 31 -0.69 -11.92 13.33
C CYS A 31 -1.83 -10.97 12.98
N ARG A 32 -2.88 -11.44 12.27
CA ARG A 32 -4.04 -10.62 11.97
C ARG A 32 -4.76 -10.18 13.25
N ALA A 33 -4.98 -11.13 14.17
CA ALA A 33 -5.65 -10.81 15.43
C ALA A 33 -4.82 -9.83 16.27
N LEU A 34 -3.50 -10.00 16.27
CA LEU A 34 -2.59 -9.10 16.97
C LEU A 34 -2.63 -7.70 16.35
N ALA A 35 -2.60 -7.60 15.03
CA ALA A 35 -2.65 -6.32 14.34
C ALA A 35 -3.96 -5.59 14.62
N ASP A 36 -5.09 -6.31 14.69
CA ASP A 36 -6.39 -5.71 14.96
C ASP A 36 -6.55 -5.23 16.41
N CYS A 37 -5.69 -5.70 17.32
CA CYS A 37 -5.65 -5.22 18.70
C CYS A 37 -4.92 -3.88 18.85
N LEU A 38 -4.14 -3.47 17.84
CA LEU A 38 -3.37 -2.24 17.90
C LEU A 38 -4.25 -1.04 17.58
N PRO A 39 -4.12 0.07 18.36
CA PRO A 39 -4.92 1.28 18.11
C PRO A 39 -4.39 2.14 16.96
N HIS A 40 -3.23 1.82 16.43
CA HIS A 40 -2.59 2.56 15.35
C HIS A 40 -2.80 1.85 14.01
N PRO A 41 -2.93 2.60 12.90
CA PRO A 41 -3.00 1.98 11.58
C PRO A 41 -1.75 1.15 11.28
N VAL A 42 -1.96 -0.08 10.85
CA VAL A 42 -0.90 -1.00 10.43
C VAL A 42 -1.16 -1.38 8.98
N LEU A 43 -0.16 -1.17 8.14
CA LEU A 43 -0.21 -1.51 6.72
C LEU A 43 0.84 -2.58 6.43
N VAL A 44 0.44 -3.65 5.76
CA VAL A 44 1.37 -4.64 5.24
C VAL A 44 1.41 -4.49 3.73
N LEU A 45 2.60 -4.29 3.19
CA LEU A 45 2.81 -4.01 1.78
C LEU A 45 3.58 -5.15 1.12
N ASN A 46 3.30 -5.38 -0.15
CA ASN A 46 4.12 -6.29 -0.94
C ASN A 46 5.37 -5.56 -1.46
N ARG A 47 6.21 -6.24 -2.23
CA ARG A 47 7.44 -5.65 -2.78
C ARG A 47 7.16 -4.49 -3.75
N CYS A 48 5.96 -4.42 -4.29
CA CYS A 48 5.55 -3.33 -5.20
C CYS A 48 4.91 -2.15 -4.45
N ARG A 49 4.98 -2.13 -3.12
CA ARG A 49 4.44 -1.11 -2.24
C ARG A 49 2.92 -1.03 -2.26
N GLN A 50 2.25 -2.11 -2.64
CA GLN A 50 0.79 -2.19 -2.64
C GLN A 50 0.29 -2.80 -1.34
N LEU A 51 -0.83 -2.27 -0.83
CA LEU A 51 -1.46 -2.80 0.38
C LEU A 51 -1.95 -4.23 0.14
N VAL A 52 -1.51 -5.16 0.97
CA VAL A 52 -2.01 -6.54 0.97
C VAL A 52 -2.73 -6.90 2.27
N PHE A 53 -2.61 -6.08 3.30
CA PHE A 53 -3.36 -6.23 4.55
C PHE A 53 -3.31 -4.91 5.33
N GLY A 54 -4.37 -4.63 6.06
CA GLY A 54 -4.42 -3.51 7.00
C GLY A 54 -5.30 -3.90 8.19
N ASN A 55 -5.02 -3.33 9.35
CA ASN A 55 -5.79 -3.63 10.55
C ASN A 55 -7.08 -2.78 10.64
N LEU A 56 -7.87 -3.02 11.69
CA LEU A 56 -9.13 -2.30 11.89
C LEU A 56 -8.91 -0.79 12.07
N ALA A 57 -7.80 -0.38 12.71
CA ALA A 57 -7.48 1.03 12.86
C ALA A 57 -7.26 1.72 11.50
N LEU A 58 -6.65 1.03 10.54
CA LEU A 58 -6.50 1.54 9.18
C LEU A 58 -7.86 1.72 8.51
N CYS A 59 -8.74 0.72 8.64
CA CYS A 59 -10.09 0.81 8.07
C CYS A 59 -10.85 2.01 8.62
N SER A 60 -10.74 2.26 9.92
CA SER A 60 -11.37 3.42 10.56
C SER A 60 -10.81 4.74 10.00
N LEU A 61 -9.49 4.81 9.83
CA LEU A 61 -8.84 6.00 9.29
C LEU A 61 -9.31 6.29 7.86
N LEU A 62 -9.48 5.25 7.05
CA LEU A 62 -9.91 5.39 5.66
C LEU A 62 -11.42 5.56 5.50
N GLY A 63 -12.19 5.31 6.55
CA GLY A 63 -13.65 5.36 6.50
C GLY A 63 -14.28 4.19 5.76
N HIS A 64 -13.58 3.06 5.70
CA HIS A 64 -14.05 1.85 5.02
C HIS A 64 -14.41 0.77 6.05
N ASP A 65 -15.52 0.06 5.82
CA ASP A 65 -15.89 -1.09 6.64
C ASP A 65 -15.11 -2.35 6.23
N ASP A 66 -14.56 -2.36 5.02
CA ASP A 66 -13.89 -3.49 4.41
C ASP A 66 -12.59 -3.01 3.75
N LEU A 67 -11.57 -3.89 3.75
CA LEU A 67 -10.30 -3.61 3.11
C LEU A 67 -10.32 -3.74 1.58
N ASP A 68 -11.32 -4.43 1.03
CA ASP A 68 -11.31 -4.77 -0.40
C ASP A 68 -11.04 -3.58 -1.33
N PRO A 69 -11.67 -2.41 -1.15
CA PRO A 69 -11.39 -1.27 -2.01
C PRO A 69 -9.96 -0.72 -1.89
N ALA A 70 -9.30 -0.97 -0.75
CA ALA A 70 -7.95 -0.46 -0.47
C ALA A 70 -6.85 -1.41 -0.97
N LEU A 71 -7.15 -2.68 -1.11
CA LEU A 71 -6.15 -3.69 -1.50
C LEU A 71 -5.56 -3.38 -2.88
N GLY A 72 -4.26 -3.49 -3.00
CA GLY A 72 -3.54 -3.22 -4.24
C GLY A 72 -3.16 -1.77 -4.44
N ARG A 73 -3.60 -0.86 -3.60
CA ARG A 73 -3.23 0.55 -3.66
C ARG A 73 -1.97 0.82 -2.85
N ARG A 74 -1.28 1.89 -3.19
CA ARG A 74 -0.09 2.33 -2.46
C ARG A 74 -0.47 3.34 -1.37
N PRO A 75 0.35 3.51 -0.32
CA PRO A 75 -0.01 4.36 0.82
C PRO A 75 -0.42 5.78 0.47
N GLY A 76 0.29 6.44 -0.44
CA GLY A 76 -0.06 7.81 -0.85
C GLY A 76 -1.41 7.88 -1.55
N GLU A 77 -1.76 6.85 -2.31
CA GLU A 77 -3.06 6.77 -2.99
C GLU A 77 -4.21 6.62 -1.98
N LEU A 78 -3.96 5.86 -0.91
CA LEU A 78 -4.94 5.64 0.15
C LEU A 78 -5.13 6.87 1.04
N LEU A 79 -4.03 7.58 1.32
CA LEU A 79 -4.02 8.71 2.26
C LEU A 79 -4.21 10.06 1.57
N GLY A 80 -4.39 10.08 0.26
CA GLY A 80 -4.62 11.30 -0.49
C GLY A 80 -3.39 12.17 -0.66
N CYS A 81 -2.22 11.56 -0.80
CA CYS A 81 -0.97 12.30 -1.03
C CYS A 81 -1.06 13.10 -2.33
N ILE A 82 -0.72 14.39 -2.27
CA ILE A 82 -0.79 15.29 -3.43
C ILE A 82 0.16 14.85 -4.55
N TYR A 83 1.20 14.10 -4.23
CA TYR A 83 2.19 13.64 -5.21
C TYR A 83 1.87 12.25 -5.79
N ALA A 84 0.78 11.62 -5.37
CA ALA A 84 0.43 10.30 -5.87
C ALA A 84 0.15 10.30 -7.38
N GLU A 85 -0.37 11.40 -7.91
CA GLU A 85 -0.66 11.56 -9.32
C GLU A 85 0.45 12.30 -10.09
N ALA A 86 1.49 12.77 -9.40
CA ALA A 86 2.57 13.53 -10.02
C ALA A 86 3.56 12.64 -10.78
N GLY A 87 3.63 11.35 -10.47
CA GLY A 87 4.49 10.38 -11.15
C GLY A 87 3.70 9.51 -12.11
N PRO A 88 4.40 8.74 -12.96
CA PRO A 88 3.74 7.95 -14.03
C PRO A 88 2.95 6.76 -13.54
N SER A 89 3.15 6.30 -12.31
CA SER A 89 2.46 5.11 -11.76
C SER A 89 2.06 5.27 -10.29
N GLY A 90 1.60 6.47 -9.91
CA GLY A 90 1.08 6.70 -8.57
C GLY A 90 2.15 6.91 -7.50
N CYS A 91 1.83 6.51 -6.28
CA CYS A 91 2.68 6.73 -5.10
C CYS A 91 4.10 6.17 -5.29
N GLY A 92 5.09 6.96 -4.99
CA GLY A 92 6.51 6.59 -5.03
C GLY A 92 7.20 6.87 -6.36
N THR A 93 6.47 7.18 -7.42
CA THR A 93 7.04 7.33 -8.77
C THR A 93 7.34 8.78 -9.17
N SER A 94 6.95 9.75 -8.35
CA SER A 94 7.25 11.17 -8.56
C SER A 94 8.64 11.50 -8.05
N GLU A 95 9.26 12.54 -8.62
CA GLU A 95 10.53 13.07 -8.11
C GLU A 95 10.41 13.57 -6.67
N PHE A 96 9.23 14.03 -6.25
CA PHE A 96 8.98 14.49 -4.89
C PHE A 96 9.02 13.36 -3.87
N CYS A 97 8.87 12.11 -4.31
CA CYS A 97 8.90 10.95 -3.42
C CYS A 97 10.29 10.69 -2.83
N ARG A 98 11.32 11.28 -3.37
CA ARG A 98 12.69 11.20 -2.81
C ARG A 98 12.76 11.79 -1.41
N GLU A 99 11.90 12.76 -1.13
CA GLU A 99 11.83 13.43 0.17
C GLU A 99 10.79 12.77 1.10
N CYS A 100 10.04 11.79 0.60
CA CYS A 100 8.99 11.15 1.38
C CYS A 100 9.57 10.14 2.36
N GLY A 101 9.35 10.37 3.66
CA GLY A 101 9.82 9.47 4.70
C GLY A 101 9.21 8.07 4.61
N ALA A 102 7.95 7.96 4.18
CA ALA A 102 7.28 6.68 4.02
C ALA A 102 7.93 5.84 2.92
N VAL A 103 8.18 6.43 1.75
CA VAL A 103 8.84 5.72 0.65
C VAL A 103 10.25 5.31 1.03
N GLN A 104 11.00 6.20 1.69
CA GLN A 104 12.36 5.89 2.14
C GLN A 104 12.38 4.75 3.15
N ALA A 105 11.39 4.68 4.03
CA ALA A 105 11.30 3.60 5.02
C ALA A 105 10.96 2.25 4.37
N ILE A 106 10.22 2.25 3.26
CA ILE A 106 9.81 1.04 2.55
C ILE A 106 10.92 0.49 1.65
N LEU A 107 11.65 1.37 0.99
CA LEU A 107 12.69 0.98 0.01
C LEU A 107 14.02 0.54 0.64
#